data_da62c4b73e5a026dfdfd2e2271a8430c
#
_entry.id   da62c4b73e5a026dfdfd2e2271a8430c
#
_cell.length_a   1.000
_cell.length_b   1.000
_cell.length_c   1.000
_cell.angle_alpha   90.00
_cell.angle_beta   90.00
_cell.angle_gamma   90.00
#
_symmetry.space_group_name_H-M   'P 1'
#
loop_
_entity.id
_entity.type
_entity.pdbx_description
1 polymer ?
#
loop_
_entity_poly.entity_id
_entity_poly.type
_entity_poly.pdbx_seq_one_letter_code
_entity_poly.pdbx_strand_id
1 'polypeptide(L)'
;MAQKVITKVLNVGEKTKEMMIEYFEDLKREKTPPYAVFQADDGDTVVTMYQSGKVVFQGRDADLAADFWIETEKINYGKATVTSSDDKKKEKKEIERKIPLRITSIGSDEVGTGDYFGPIVVTASYVTKDNVDFLLELGVKDSKKMTDTEIKKVVPQIIKKIPYHTFVLTNKQYNELYNTDMNMNKMKAILHNKVLSAFADKNKYPYDYIVVDQFENPKSYYNHLSDAKFKVYNITFLTKAEDQCLSVACSSLISRYIFLLEMDKISKSVALEIPKGASDLVDSVGKEIVAKFGNEKLRDIAKLNFKNTEKILK
;
A
#
# COMPACT_ATOMS: atom_id res chain seq x y z
N MET A 1 -8.99 -35.20 -3.73
CA MET A 1 -9.51 -33.83 -3.80
C MET A 1 -9.13 -33.12 -2.50
N ALA A 2 -8.37 -32.03 -2.53
CA ALA A 2 -8.05 -31.28 -1.32
C ALA A 2 -9.35 -30.67 -0.76
N GLN A 3 -9.71 -31.05 0.48
CA GLN A 3 -10.89 -30.54 1.15
C GLN A 3 -10.72 -29.04 1.46
N LYS A 4 -11.75 -28.24 1.19
CA LYS A 4 -11.73 -26.78 1.34
C LYS A 4 -11.68 -26.41 2.83
N VAL A 5 -10.61 -25.75 3.26
CA VAL A 5 -10.52 -25.15 4.61
C VAL A 5 -11.33 -23.86 4.64
N ILE A 6 -12.27 -23.77 5.55
CA ILE A 6 -13.12 -22.58 5.78
C ILE A 6 -12.46 -21.72 6.87
N THR A 7 -12.61 -20.41 6.76
CA THR A 7 -12.19 -19.48 7.82
C THR A 7 -13.32 -18.49 8.09
N LYS A 8 -13.78 -18.44 9.35
CA LYS A 8 -14.69 -17.41 9.87
C LYS A 8 -14.02 -16.55 10.92
N VAL A 9 -14.38 -15.29 10.97
CA VAL A 9 -13.87 -14.34 11.95
C VAL A 9 -15.06 -13.67 12.64
N LEU A 10 -15.07 -13.72 13.97
CA LEU A 10 -16.06 -13.08 14.83
C LEU A 10 -15.33 -12.05 15.72
N ASN A 11 -15.92 -10.89 15.92
CA ASN A 11 -15.48 -9.97 16.97
C ASN A 11 -16.43 -10.09 18.15
N VAL A 12 -15.88 -10.37 19.34
CA VAL A 12 -16.64 -10.61 20.58
C VAL A 12 -16.38 -9.53 21.61
N GLY A 13 -17.44 -9.20 22.38
CA GLY A 13 -17.33 -8.34 23.55
C GLY A 13 -16.80 -9.12 24.77
N GLU A 14 -16.45 -8.40 25.85
CA GLU A 14 -15.77 -8.98 27.01
C GLU A 14 -16.52 -10.15 27.64
N LYS A 15 -17.85 -10.09 27.76
CA LYS A 15 -18.64 -11.18 28.36
C LYS A 15 -18.54 -12.47 27.54
N THR A 16 -18.64 -12.38 26.20
CA THR A 16 -18.48 -13.57 25.33
C THR A 16 -17.04 -14.05 25.35
N LYS A 17 -16.06 -13.18 25.44
CA LYS A 17 -14.66 -13.51 25.55
C LYS A 17 -14.35 -14.33 26.82
N GLU A 18 -14.90 -13.93 27.97
CA GLU A 18 -14.76 -14.67 29.23
C GLU A 18 -15.39 -16.09 29.10
N MET A 19 -16.58 -16.19 28.54
CA MET A 19 -17.23 -17.48 28.28
C MET A 19 -16.40 -18.39 27.36
N MET A 20 -15.78 -17.84 26.33
CA MET A 20 -14.91 -18.59 25.42
C MET A 20 -13.63 -19.05 26.11
N ILE A 21 -13.01 -18.22 26.96
CA ILE A 21 -11.79 -18.56 27.70
C ILE A 21 -12.07 -19.77 28.61
N GLU A 22 -13.22 -19.78 29.30
CA GLU A 22 -13.66 -20.89 30.15
C GLU A 22 -13.97 -22.15 29.33
N TYR A 23 -14.75 -22.02 28.25
CA TYR A 23 -15.15 -23.15 27.41
C TYR A 23 -13.96 -23.88 26.77
N PHE A 24 -12.96 -23.13 26.30
CA PHE A 24 -11.80 -23.69 25.62
C PHE A 24 -10.65 -24.06 26.56
N GLU A 25 -10.81 -23.97 27.90
CA GLU A 25 -9.71 -24.16 28.86
C GLU A 25 -8.95 -25.47 28.64
N ASP A 26 -9.68 -26.59 28.55
CA ASP A 26 -9.09 -27.93 28.37
C ASP A 26 -8.70 -28.27 26.93
N LEU A 27 -9.01 -27.38 25.96
CA LEU A 27 -8.74 -27.59 24.53
C LEU A 27 -7.60 -26.70 24.02
N LYS A 28 -6.98 -25.91 24.91
CA LYS A 28 -5.91 -24.98 24.57
C LYS A 28 -4.63 -25.70 24.14
N ARG A 29 -4.00 -25.17 23.10
CA ARG A 29 -2.67 -25.58 22.68
C ARG A 29 -1.60 -24.97 23.59
N GLU A 30 -0.49 -25.70 23.80
CA GLU A 30 0.66 -25.20 24.57
C GLU A 30 1.31 -23.94 23.96
N LYS A 31 1.27 -23.82 22.63
CA LYS A 31 1.84 -22.67 21.91
C LYS A 31 0.76 -21.89 21.21
N THR A 32 0.73 -20.57 21.43
CA THR A 32 -0.21 -19.65 20.80
C THR A 32 0.53 -18.68 19.87
N PRO A 33 -0.14 -18.18 18.79
CA PRO A 33 0.38 -17.09 17.99
C PRO A 33 0.63 -15.82 18.80
N PRO A 34 1.53 -14.91 18.37
CA PRO A 34 1.72 -13.62 19.01
C PRO A 34 0.39 -12.85 19.17
N TYR A 35 0.19 -12.25 20.33
CA TYR A 35 -1.02 -11.49 20.70
C TYR A 35 -2.31 -12.32 20.82
N ALA A 36 -2.27 -13.64 20.71
CA ALA A 36 -3.41 -14.49 21.00
C ALA A 36 -3.56 -14.69 22.53
N VAL A 37 -4.83 -14.68 22.99
CA VAL A 37 -5.20 -15.07 24.35
C VAL A 37 -5.11 -16.58 24.50
N PHE A 38 -5.63 -17.30 23.48
CA PHE A 38 -5.46 -18.74 23.35
C PHE A 38 -5.55 -19.18 21.88
N GLN A 39 -5.05 -20.38 21.59
CA GLN A 39 -5.38 -21.17 20.42
C GLN A 39 -5.81 -22.55 20.91
N ALA A 40 -6.96 -23.03 20.42
CA ALA A 40 -7.57 -24.28 20.85
C ALA A 40 -7.97 -25.14 19.65
N ASP A 41 -8.01 -26.47 19.85
CA ASP A 41 -8.51 -27.44 18.87
C ASP A 41 -9.95 -27.85 19.26
N ASP A 42 -10.93 -27.50 18.42
CA ASP A 42 -12.32 -27.86 18.57
C ASP A 42 -12.73 -28.79 17.41
N GLY A 43 -12.51 -30.10 17.58
CA GLY A 43 -12.70 -31.09 16.54
C GLY A 43 -11.82 -30.80 15.32
N ASP A 44 -12.43 -30.63 14.14
CA ASP A 44 -11.74 -30.28 12.89
C ASP A 44 -11.56 -28.76 12.70
N THR A 45 -11.71 -27.97 13.76
CA THR A 45 -11.60 -26.51 13.75
C THR A 45 -10.55 -26.01 14.74
N VAL A 46 -9.64 -25.17 14.28
CA VAL A 46 -8.72 -24.42 15.14
C VAL A 46 -9.34 -23.08 15.47
N VAL A 47 -9.50 -22.78 16.75
CA VAL A 47 -10.05 -21.53 17.27
C VAL A 47 -8.91 -20.70 17.85
N THR A 48 -8.71 -19.48 17.34
CA THR A 48 -7.70 -18.55 17.86
C THR A 48 -8.37 -17.26 18.31
N MET A 49 -8.26 -16.92 19.59
CA MET A 49 -8.73 -15.67 20.16
C MET A 49 -7.58 -14.69 20.39
N TYR A 50 -7.76 -13.45 19.97
CA TYR A 50 -6.81 -12.38 20.17
C TYR A 50 -7.25 -11.40 21.28
N GLN A 51 -6.28 -10.70 21.86
CA GLN A 51 -6.53 -9.69 22.92
C GLN A 51 -7.56 -8.63 22.53
N SER A 52 -7.64 -8.30 21.22
CA SER A 52 -8.60 -7.34 20.67
C SER A 52 -10.07 -7.82 20.67
N GLY A 53 -10.36 -9.04 21.13
CA GLY A 53 -11.69 -9.67 21.01
C GLY A 53 -11.96 -10.29 19.62
N LYS A 54 -10.99 -10.28 18.72
CA LYS A 54 -11.08 -10.97 17.44
C LYS A 54 -10.89 -12.47 17.64
N VAL A 55 -11.83 -13.29 17.14
CA VAL A 55 -11.77 -14.75 17.15
C VAL A 55 -11.74 -15.29 15.73
N VAL A 56 -10.81 -16.18 15.43
CA VAL A 56 -10.65 -16.80 14.12
C VAL A 56 -10.92 -18.29 14.25
N PHE A 57 -11.90 -18.81 13.50
CA PHE A 57 -12.23 -20.21 13.36
C PHE A 57 -11.71 -20.71 12.02
N GLN A 58 -10.87 -21.75 12.02
CA GLN A 58 -10.25 -22.28 10.80
C GLN A 58 -10.35 -23.82 10.79
N GLY A 59 -11.00 -24.38 9.78
CA GLY A 59 -11.16 -25.82 9.68
C GLY A 59 -12.29 -26.21 8.73
N ARG A 60 -12.63 -27.50 8.72
CA ARG A 60 -13.76 -28.01 7.93
C ARG A 60 -15.09 -27.57 8.51
N ASP A 61 -15.17 -27.59 9.84
CA ASP A 61 -16.40 -27.31 10.59
C ASP A 61 -16.40 -25.90 11.20
N ALA A 62 -15.53 -24.99 10.67
CA ALA A 62 -15.40 -23.61 11.17
C ALA A 62 -16.72 -22.82 11.14
N ASP A 63 -17.63 -23.14 10.21
CA ASP A 63 -18.96 -22.53 10.16
C ASP A 63 -19.80 -22.94 11.36
N LEU A 64 -19.86 -24.24 11.69
CA LEU A 64 -20.63 -24.77 12.82
C LEU A 64 -20.09 -24.29 14.16
N ALA A 65 -18.75 -24.34 14.32
CA ALA A 65 -18.09 -23.85 15.53
C ALA A 65 -18.34 -22.35 15.75
N ALA A 66 -18.30 -21.54 14.69
CA ALA A 66 -18.55 -20.11 14.78
C ALA A 66 -20.02 -19.77 15.05
N ASP A 67 -20.98 -20.51 14.49
CA ASP A 67 -22.40 -20.18 14.58
C ASP A 67 -22.89 -20.19 16.04
N PHE A 68 -22.42 -21.13 16.88
CA PHE A 68 -22.72 -21.13 18.32
C PHE A 68 -22.29 -19.82 19.01
N TRP A 69 -21.08 -19.35 18.72
CA TRP A 69 -20.54 -18.14 19.32
C TRP A 69 -21.12 -16.86 18.73
N ILE A 70 -21.59 -16.91 17.49
CA ILE A 70 -22.35 -15.82 16.86
C ILE A 70 -23.67 -15.60 17.58
N GLU A 71 -24.39 -16.68 17.88
CA GLU A 71 -25.65 -16.59 18.62
C GLU A 71 -25.41 -16.15 20.08
N THR A 72 -24.35 -16.65 20.71
CA THR A 72 -23.96 -16.21 22.06
C THR A 72 -23.66 -14.71 22.10
N GLU A 73 -22.92 -14.18 21.09
CA GLU A 73 -22.63 -12.75 21.00
C GLU A 73 -23.89 -11.91 20.78
N LYS A 74 -24.83 -12.40 19.94
CA LYS A 74 -26.12 -11.74 19.74
C LYS A 74 -26.94 -11.70 21.03
N ILE A 75 -26.95 -12.78 21.82
CA ILE A 75 -27.63 -12.83 23.11
C ILE A 75 -27.00 -11.80 24.10
N ASN A 76 -25.68 -11.73 24.15
CA ASN A 76 -24.97 -10.87 25.08
C ASN A 76 -25.01 -9.38 24.70
N TYR A 77 -25.01 -9.04 23.40
CA TYR A 77 -24.82 -7.66 22.90
C TYR A 77 -25.84 -7.23 21.82
N GLY A 78 -26.85 -8.05 21.50
CA GLY A 78 -27.89 -7.73 20.52
C GLY A 78 -27.44 -7.78 19.05
N LYS A 79 -26.14 -7.95 18.78
CA LYS A 79 -25.56 -8.02 17.44
C LYS A 79 -24.26 -8.82 17.44
N ALA A 80 -23.89 -9.40 16.31
CA ALA A 80 -22.58 -10.03 16.10
C ALA A 80 -21.98 -9.54 14.77
N THR A 81 -20.67 -9.21 14.77
CA THR A 81 -19.93 -8.82 13.55
C THR A 81 -19.11 -10.01 13.10
N VAL A 82 -19.53 -10.63 11.98
CA VAL A 82 -18.92 -11.83 11.40
C VAL A 82 -18.33 -11.51 10.03
N THR A 83 -17.15 -12.06 9.72
CA THR A 83 -16.55 -12.04 8.39
C THR A 83 -16.10 -13.46 8.03
N SER A 84 -16.47 -13.96 6.84
CA SER A 84 -16.03 -15.26 6.34
C SER A 84 -15.01 -15.12 5.20
N SER A 85 -14.27 -16.21 4.91
CA SER A 85 -13.37 -16.25 3.75
C SER A 85 -14.13 -16.16 2.43
N ASP A 86 -15.40 -16.63 2.42
CA ASP A 86 -16.28 -16.54 1.26
C ASP A 86 -16.84 -15.11 1.12
N ASP A 87 -17.04 -14.38 2.22
CA ASP A 87 -17.40 -12.96 2.20
C ASP A 87 -16.27 -12.09 1.67
N LYS A 88 -15.01 -12.41 1.96
CA LYS A 88 -13.85 -11.75 1.31
C LYS A 88 -13.76 -12.04 -0.19
N LYS A 89 -14.32 -13.14 -0.69
CA LYS A 89 -14.49 -13.42 -2.13
C LYS A 89 -15.74 -12.79 -2.72
N LYS A 90 -16.78 -12.55 -1.90
CA LYS A 90 -17.99 -11.83 -2.29
C LYS A 90 -17.89 -10.32 -2.04
N GLU A 91 -17.02 -9.85 -1.17
CA GLU A 91 -16.57 -8.46 -1.02
C GLU A 91 -15.48 -8.04 -2.05
N LYS A 92 -15.30 -8.76 -3.12
CA LYS A 92 -15.25 -8.15 -4.45
C LYS A 92 -16.68 -7.71 -4.88
N LYS A 93 -17.46 -7.13 -3.95
CA LYS A 93 -18.44 -6.12 -4.29
C LYS A 93 -17.68 -5.11 -5.11
N GLU A 94 -18.17 -4.81 -6.30
CA GLU A 94 -17.87 -3.57 -6.99
C GLU A 94 -17.61 -2.53 -5.92
N ILE A 95 -16.36 -2.08 -5.81
CA ILE A 95 -16.04 -0.92 -4.98
C ILE A 95 -16.92 0.14 -5.58
N GLU A 96 -17.98 0.51 -4.84
CA GLU A 96 -18.90 1.54 -5.29
C GLU A 96 -18.01 2.74 -5.57
N ARG A 97 -17.77 3.02 -6.87
CA ARG A 97 -16.77 3.99 -7.26
C ARG A 97 -17.23 5.33 -6.73
N LYS A 98 -16.50 5.86 -5.79
CA LYS A 98 -16.75 7.22 -5.28
C LYS A 98 -16.59 8.27 -6.38
N ILE A 99 -15.90 7.92 -7.46
CA ILE A 99 -15.62 8.78 -8.62
C ILE A 99 -16.05 8.04 -9.90
N PRO A 100 -16.83 8.67 -10.80
CA PRO A 100 -17.18 8.09 -12.09
C PRO A 100 -15.93 7.76 -12.93
N LEU A 101 -15.99 6.71 -13.75
CA LEU A 101 -14.86 6.32 -14.60
C LEU A 101 -14.53 7.37 -15.68
N ARG A 102 -15.58 7.94 -16.30
CA ARG A 102 -15.45 8.90 -17.41
C ARG A 102 -15.52 10.34 -16.89
N ILE A 103 -14.42 10.79 -16.32
CA ILE A 103 -14.24 12.15 -15.81
C ILE A 103 -12.91 12.72 -16.29
N THR A 104 -12.78 14.03 -16.23
CA THR A 104 -11.50 14.70 -16.37
C THR A 104 -10.90 14.89 -14.98
N SER A 105 -9.74 14.34 -14.74
CA SER A 105 -9.11 14.36 -13.41
C SER A 105 -7.59 14.54 -13.45
N ILE A 106 -7.07 15.13 -12.39
CA ILE A 106 -5.65 15.12 -12.06
C ILE A 106 -5.47 14.11 -10.94
N GLY A 107 -4.54 13.17 -11.10
CA GLY A 107 -4.23 12.19 -10.07
C GLY A 107 -2.74 12.18 -9.76
N SER A 108 -2.36 11.83 -8.52
CA SER A 108 -0.96 11.61 -8.20
C SER A 108 -0.75 10.38 -7.34
N ASP A 109 0.40 9.72 -7.57
CA ASP A 109 0.84 8.53 -6.85
C ASP A 109 2.36 8.47 -6.78
N GLU A 110 2.90 7.67 -5.85
CA GLU A 110 4.33 7.53 -5.62
C GLU A 110 4.80 6.07 -5.62
N VAL A 111 6.10 5.89 -5.91
CA VAL A 111 6.82 4.61 -5.84
C VAL A 111 8.16 4.80 -5.16
N GLY A 112 8.67 3.76 -4.51
CA GLY A 112 10.01 3.75 -3.92
C GLY A 112 10.06 4.02 -2.42
N THR A 113 8.92 4.30 -1.77
CA THR A 113 8.87 4.60 -0.32
C THR A 113 9.17 3.38 0.56
N GLY A 114 8.90 2.17 0.07
CA GLY A 114 9.18 0.89 0.74
C GLY A 114 10.46 0.19 0.27
N ASP A 115 11.21 0.78 -0.64
CA ASP A 115 12.44 0.22 -1.20
C ASP A 115 13.66 0.84 -0.52
N TYR A 116 14.59 0.01 -0.04
CA TYR A 116 15.86 0.48 0.54
C TYR A 116 16.71 1.19 -0.49
N PHE A 117 16.94 0.53 -1.63
CA PHE A 117 17.63 1.12 -2.76
C PHE A 117 16.70 1.92 -3.65
N GLY A 118 17.25 2.89 -4.35
CA GLY A 118 16.54 3.71 -5.33
C GLY A 118 15.78 4.90 -4.73
N PRO A 119 15.38 5.83 -5.62
CA PRO A 119 14.76 7.10 -5.25
C PRO A 119 13.31 6.93 -4.78
N ILE A 120 12.70 8.03 -4.36
CA ILE A 120 11.24 8.18 -4.33
C ILE A 120 10.83 8.92 -5.59
N VAL A 121 9.89 8.35 -6.33
CA VAL A 121 9.34 8.94 -7.55
C VAL A 121 7.88 9.25 -7.32
N VAL A 122 7.49 10.50 -7.52
CA VAL A 122 6.10 10.95 -7.42
C VAL A 122 5.70 11.56 -8.75
N THR A 123 4.56 11.12 -9.28
CA THR A 123 4.01 11.64 -10.53
C THR A 123 2.60 12.18 -10.33
N ALA A 124 2.27 13.27 -11.00
CA ALA A 124 0.88 13.67 -11.26
C ALA A 124 0.61 13.54 -12.76
N SER A 125 -0.58 13.08 -13.12
CA SER A 125 -1.05 13.00 -14.49
C SER A 125 -2.43 13.64 -14.67
N TYR A 126 -2.66 14.20 -15.85
CA TYR A 126 -3.91 14.82 -16.25
C TYR A 126 -4.61 13.93 -17.29
N VAL A 127 -5.72 13.32 -16.91
CA VAL A 127 -6.51 12.43 -17.76
C VAL A 127 -7.85 13.05 -18.04
N THR A 128 -8.17 13.28 -19.32
CA THR A 128 -9.48 13.73 -19.76
C THR A 128 -10.42 12.55 -19.99
N LYS A 129 -11.72 12.79 -19.97
CA LYS A 129 -12.75 11.79 -20.31
C LYS A 129 -12.52 11.14 -21.68
N ASP A 130 -11.93 11.88 -22.64
CA ASP A 130 -11.64 11.39 -24.00
C ASP A 130 -10.45 10.43 -24.05
N ASN A 131 -9.62 10.40 -23.00
CA ASN A 131 -8.49 9.46 -22.88
C ASN A 131 -8.89 8.11 -22.28
N VAL A 132 -10.11 7.97 -21.76
CA VAL A 132 -10.53 6.80 -20.98
C VAL A 132 -10.41 5.51 -21.79
N ASP A 133 -10.98 5.47 -23.00
CA ASP A 133 -10.96 4.26 -23.82
C ASP A 133 -9.55 3.83 -24.19
N PHE A 134 -8.69 4.77 -24.58
CA PHE A 134 -7.27 4.52 -24.83
C PHE A 134 -6.55 3.89 -23.62
N LEU A 135 -6.81 4.41 -22.41
CA LEU A 135 -6.19 3.90 -21.19
C LEU A 135 -6.73 2.53 -20.79
N LEU A 136 -8.02 2.26 -21.04
CA LEU A 136 -8.62 0.95 -20.81
C LEU A 136 -8.07 -0.10 -21.77
N GLU A 137 -7.88 0.21 -23.04
CA GLU A 137 -7.25 -0.65 -24.04
C GLU A 137 -5.81 -1.02 -23.67
N LEU A 138 -5.06 -0.09 -23.05
CA LEU A 138 -3.73 -0.34 -22.51
C LEU A 138 -3.73 -1.11 -21.19
N GLY A 139 -4.89 -1.44 -20.61
CA GLY A 139 -5.01 -2.19 -19.38
C GLY A 139 -4.71 -1.37 -18.10
N VAL A 140 -4.68 -0.05 -18.17
CA VAL A 140 -4.33 0.84 -17.02
C VAL A 140 -5.20 0.61 -15.81
N LYS A 141 -6.47 0.20 -15.97
CA LYS A 141 -7.38 -0.13 -14.88
C LYS A 141 -6.86 -1.25 -13.97
N ASP A 142 -6.07 -2.16 -14.50
CA ASP A 142 -5.48 -3.30 -13.79
C ASP A 142 -3.99 -3.09 -13.49
N SER A 143 -3.55 -1.85 -13.30
CA SER A 143 -2.15 -1.44 -13.12
C SER A 143 -1.39 -2.24 -12.06
N LYS A 144 -2.05 -2.64 -10.97
CA LYS A 144 -1.47 -3.48 -9.90
C LYS A 144 -1.09 -4.90 -10.34
N LYS A 145 -1.68 -5.39 -11.43
CA LYS A 145 -1.40 -6.73 -11.95
C LYS A 145 -0.32 -6.71 -13.02
N MET A 146 0.06 -5.52 -13.50
CA MET A 146 1.07 -5.39 -14.54
C MET A 146 2.45 -5.74 -14.00
N THR A 147 3.15 -6.59 -14.72
CA THR A 147 4.56 -6.90 -14.49
C THR A 147 5.46 -5.71 -14.89
N ASP A 148 6.67 -5.63 -14.36
CA ASP A 148 7.63 -4.58 -14.72
C ASP A 148 7.93 -4.58 -16.25
N THR A 149 7.90 -5.75 -16.88
CA THR A 149 8.08 -5.89 -18.36
C THR A 149 6.91 -5.26 -19.12
N GLU A 150 5.68 -5.47 -18.66
CA GLU A 150 4.49 -4.87 -19.26
C GLU A 150 4.48 -3.36 -19.06
N ILE A 151 4.83 -2.88 -17.86
CA ILE A 151 4.97 -1.45 -17.53
C ILE A 151 5.97 -0.79 -18.48
N LYS A 152 7.15 -1.39 -18.70
CA LYS A 152 8.17 -0.89 -19.65
C LYS A 152 7.66 -0.82 -21.11
N LYS A 153 6.64 -1.59 -21.50
CA LYS A 153 6.01 -1.55 -22.83
C LYS A 153 4.86 -0.56 -22.94
N VAL A 154 4.05 -0.45 -21.89
CA VAL A 154 2.81 0.33 -21.88
C VAL A 154 3.06 1.81 -21.59
N VAL A 155 3.88 2.13 -20.59
CA VAL A 155 4.09 3.51 -20.15
C VAL A 155 4.65 4.44 -21.24
N PRO A 156 5.57 4.03 -22.14
CA PRO A 156 5.99 4.85 -23.28
C PRO A 156 4.85 5.32 -24.19
N GLN A 157 3.74 4.57 -24.24
CA GLN A 157 2.54 4.95 -24.99
C GLN A 157 1.69 5.95 -24.22
N ILE A 158 1.57 5.75 -22.89
CA ILE A 158 0.85 6.66 -21.99
C ILE A 158 1.47 8.06 -22.03
N ILE A 159 2.79 8.17 -21.82
CA ILE A 159 3.51 9.45 -21.72
C ILE A 159 3.51 10.27 -23.01
N LYS A 160 3.26 9.64 -24.17
CA LYS A 160 3.11 10.33 -25.46
C LYS A 160 1.77 11.08 -25.57
N LYS A 161 0.75 10.65 -24.83
CA LYS A 161 -0.63 11.14 -24.99
C LYS A 161 -1.16 11.84 -23.73
N ILE A 162 -0.72 11.40 -22.56
CA ILE A 162 -1.21 11.90 -21.28
C ILE A 162 -0.22 12.92 -20.70
N PRO A 163 -0.63 14.18 -20.47
CA PRO A 163 0.20 15.15 -19.76
C PRO A 163 0.52 14.65 -18.35
N TYR A 164 1.78 14.70 -17.97
CA TYR A 164 2.24 14.30 -16.65
C TYR A 164 3.37 15.21 -16.17
N HIS A 165 3.56 15.24 -14.87
CA HIS A 165 4.69 15.87 -14.22
C HIS A 165 5.25 14.94 -13.15
N THR A 166 6.55 14.66 -13.19
CA THR A 166 7.21 13.76 -12.26
C THR A 166 8.32 14.48 -11.51
N PHE A 167 8.45 14.14 -10.24
CA PHE A 167 9.59 14.51 -9.42
C PHE A 167 10.30 13.25 -8.92
N VAL A 168 11.62 13.20 -9.09
CA VAL A 168 12.51 12.14 -8.59
C VAL A 168 13.29 12.71 -7.42
N LEU A 169 12.98 12.26 -6.20
CA LEU A 169 13.78 12.55 -5.01
C LEU A 169 14.91 11.52 -4.94
N THR A 170 16.11 11.92 -5.32
CA THR A 170 17.28 11.02 -5.29
C THR A 170 17.62 10.59 -3.87
N ASN A 171 18.32 9.45 -3.72
CA ASN A 171 18.73 8.96 -2.40
C ASN A 171 19.60 9.98 -1.65
N LYS A 172 20.51 10.66 -2.35
CA LYS A 172 21.33 11.73 -1.75
C LYS A 172 20.46 12.84 -1.17
N GLN A 173 19.53 13.39 -1.95
CA GLN A 173 18.59 14.42 -1.48
C GLN A 173 17.71 13.91 -0.34
N TYR A 174 17.22 12.67 -0.44
CA TYR A 174 16.45 12.04 0.60
C TYR A 174 17.21 11.99 1.94
N ASN A 175 18.45 11.51 1.92
CA ASN A 175 19.29 11.37 3.11
C ASN A 175 19.70 12.72 3.71
N GLU A 176 19.83 13.78 2.89
CA GLU A 176 20.08 15.15 3.35
C GLU A 176 18.86 15.78 4.02
N LEU A 177 17.65 15.42 3.58
CA LEU A 177 16.39 15.99 4.08
C LEU A 177 15.82 15.24 5.26
N TYR A 178 16.00 13.89 5.31
CA TYR A 178 15.35 13.04 6.29
C TYR A 178 15.84 13.31 7.72
N ASN A 179 14.93 13.69 8.60
CA ASN A 179 15.13 13.88 10.03
C ASN A 179 13.81 13.76 10.78
N THR A 180 13.77 14.05 12.09
CA THR A 180 12.55 13.98 12.92
C THR A 180 11.42 14.88 12.41
N ASP A 181 11.75 16.07 11.89
CA ASP A 181 10.77 17.04 11.40
C ASP A 181 10.39 16.80 9.93
N MET A 182 11.31 16.24 9.14
CA MET A 182 11.13 15.91 7.74
C MET A 182 11.04 14.38 7.57
N ASN A 183 9.98 13.78 8.09
CA ASN A 183 9.72 12.35 7.96
C ASN A 183 9.12 11.99 6.59
N MET A 184 8.96 10.69 6.32
CA MET A 184 8.45 10.16 5.05
C MET A 184 7.10 10.77 4.65
N ASN A 185 6.14 10.91 5.57
CA ASN A 185 4.81 11.45 5.26
C ASN A 185 4.87 12.93 4.86
N LYS A 186 5.67 13.72 5.58
CA LYS A 186 5.88 15.13 5.22
C LYS A 186 6.55 15.27 3.85
N MET A 187 7.56 14.44 3.56
CA MET A 187 8.17 14.39 2.22
C MET A 187 7.13 14.06 1.15
N LYS A 188 6.33 13.00 1.35
CA LYS A 188 5.26 12.62 0.42
C LYS A 188 4.30 13.78 0.19
N ALA A 189 3.78 14.42 1.24
CA ALA A 189 2.86 15.54 1.13
C ALA A 189 3.45 16.69 0.29
N ILE A 190 4.71 17.07 0.53
CA ILE A 190 5.42 18.11 -0.22
C ILE A 190 5.59 17.71 -1.69
N LEU A 191 5.97 16.47 -1.96
CA LEU A 191 6.19 15.97 -3.31
C LEU A 191 4.88 15.89 -4.11
N HIS A 192 3.79 15.36 -3.52
CA HIS A 192 2.47 15.36 -4.15
C HIS A 192 2.01 16.79 -4.47
N ASN A 193 2.11 17.71 -3.50
CA ASN A 193 1.75 19.10 -3.73
C ASN A 193 2.57 19.71 -4.88
N LYS A 194 3.87 19.40 -4.95
CA LYS A 194 4.77 19.89 -6.00
C LYS A 194 4.36 19.39 -7.39
N VAL A 195 4.10 18.10 -7.56
CA VAL A 195 3.72 17.58 -8.89
C VAL A 195 2.30 17.99 -9.30
N LEU A 196 1.38 18.09 -8.34
CA LEU A 196 0.02 18.57 -8.59
C LEU A 196 -0.01 20.06 -8.98
N SER A 197 0.90 20.86 -8.42
CA SER A 197 0.98 22.30 -8.75
C SER A 197 1.29 22.59 -10.21
N ALA A 198 1.90 21.63 -10.93
CA ALA A 198 2.12 21.75 -12.37
C ALA A 198 0.81 21.87 -13.19
N PHE A 199 -0.31 21.44 -12.60
CA PHE A 199 -1.65 21.48 -13.21
C PHE A 199 -2.56 22.54 -12.57
N ALA A 200 -2.00 23.52 -11.87
CA ALA A 200 -2.78 24.53 -11.13
C ALA A 200 -3.54 25.50 -12.02
N ASP A 201 -3.11 25.70 -13.28
CA ASP A 201 -3.81 26.55 -14.24
C ASP A 201 -5.06 25.84 -14.78
N LYS A 202 -6.22 26.16 -14.21
CA LYS A 202 -7.52 25.61 -14.60
C LYS A 202 -7.96 25.98 -16.02
N ASN A 203 -7.45 27.05 -16.59
CA ASN A 203 -7.78 27.44 -17.96
C ASN A 203 -7.09 26.50 -18.94
N LYS A 204 -5.87 26.06 -18.61
CA LYS A 204 -5.10 25.09 -19.41
C LYS A 204 -5.49 23.65 -19.12
N TYR A 205 -5.80 23.36 -17.86
CA TYR A 205 -6.13 22.01 -17.36
C TYR A 205 -7.46 22.04 -16.60
N PRO A 206 -8.62 22.17 -17.29
CA PRO A 206 -9.92 22.07 -16.62
C PRO A 206 -10.12 20.64 -16.09
N TYR A 207 -10.58 20.49 -14.86
CA TYR A 207 -10.78 19.21 -14.21
C TYR A 207 -12.04 19.17 -13.35
N ASP A 208 -12.59 17.95 -13.20
CA ASP A 208 -13.69 17.68 -12.27
C ASP A 208 -13.15 17.35 -10.87
N TYR A 209 -12.03 16.59 -10.79
CA TYR A 209 -11.43 16.13 -9.55
C TYR A 209 -9.93 16.24 -9.56
N ILE A 210 -9.34 16.51 -8.37
CA ILE A 210 -7.95 16.22 -8.04
C ILE A 210 -7.97 15.04 -7.06
N VAL A 211 -7.24 13.95 -7.35
CA VAL A 211 -7.27 12.71 -6.58
C VAL A 211 -5.87 12.30 -6.15
N VAL A 212 -5.73 11.95 -4.87
CA VAL A 212 -4.48 11.42 -4.30
C VAL A 212 -4.79 10.13 -3.57
N ASP A 213 -3.90 9.11 -3.71
CA ASP A 213 -3.99 7.92 -2.87
C ASP A 213 -3.72 8.28 -1.41
N GLN A 214 -4.66 7.91 -0.54
CA GLN A 214 -4.64 8.36 0.86
C GLN A 214 -3.59 7.59 1.66
N PHE A 215 -2.44 8.18 1.89
CA PHE A 215 -1.38 7.65 2.75
C PHE A 215 -1.46 8.18 4.21
N GLU A 216 -2.19 9.27 4.44
CA GLU A 216 -2.47 9.84 5.75
C GLU A 216 -3.80 10.60 5.75
N ASN A 217 -4.27 11.10 6.90
CA ASN A 217 -5.50 11.88 6.91
C ASN A 217 -5.31 13.27 6.28
N PRO A 218 -6.36 13.86 5.67
CA PRO A 218 -6.25 15.14 4.97
C PRO A 218 -5.72 16.29 5.85
N LYS A 219 -6.06 16.32 7.15
CA LYS A 219 -5.61 17.35 8.06
C LYS A 219 -4.08 17.29 8.24
N SER A 220 -3.51 16.09 8.41
CA SER A 220 -2.06 15.90 8.51
C SER A 220 -1.35 16.30 7.23
N TYR A 221 -1.89 15.90 6.06
CA TYR A 221 -1.37 16.32 4.76
C TYR A 221 -1.24 17.84 4.64
N TYR A 222 -2.30 18.59 4.94
CA TYR A 222 -2.26 20.05 4.87
C TYR A 222 -1.40 20.69 5.96
N ASN A 223 -1.28 20.08 7.14
CA ASN A 223 -0.36 20.53 8.19
C ASN A 223 1.10 20.42 7.75
N HIS A 224 1.47 19.34 7.03
CA HIS A 224 2.80 19.19 6.45
C HIS A 224 3.14 20.25 5.39
N LEU A 225 2.14 20.88 4.84
CA LEU A 225 2.29 21.97 3.85
C LEU A 225 2.19 23.36 4.48
N SER A 226 2.25 23.51 5.85
CA SER A 226 2.11 24.83 6.52
C SER A 226 2.98 25.92 5.87
N ASP A 227 4.22 25.58 5.58
CA ASP A 227 5.26 26.49 5.08
C ASP A 227 5.33 26.56 3.55
N ALA A 228 4.48 25.79 2.85
CA ALA A 228 4.49 25.78 1.39
C ALA A 228 3.95 27.11 0.82
N LYS A 229 4.73 27.74 -0.08
CA LYS A 229 4.34 29.00 -0.77
C LYS A 229 3.07 28.84 -1.60
N PHE A 230 2.85 27.65 -2.15
CA PHE A 230 1.66 27.30 -2.93
C PHE A 230 1.10 25.97 -2.45
N LYS A 231 -0.21 25.90 -2.27
CA LYS A 231 -0.92 24.70 -1.83
C LYS A 231 -2.03 24.37 -2.80
N VAL A 232 -2.07 23.12 -3.23
CA VAL A 232 -3.20 22.60 -4.01
C VAL A 232 -4.32 22.23 -3.03
N TYR A 233 -5.49 22.81 -3.24
CA TYR A 233 -6.68 22.56 -2.41
C TYR A 233 -7.70 21.70 -3.16
N ASN A 234 -8.77 21.32 -2.48
CA ASN A 234 -9.87 20.51 -3.02
C ASN A 234 -9.43 19.14 -3.54
N ILE A 235 -8.43 18.54 -2.85
CA ILE A 235 -7.98 17.20 -3.14
C ILE A 235 -8.98 16.19 -2.57
N THR A 236 -9.40 15.23 -3.40
CA THR A 236 -10.15 14.05 -2.98
C THR A 236 -9.16 12.96 -2.61
N PHE A 237 -9.06 12.66 -1.32
CA PHE A 237 -8.23 11.57 -0.82
C PHE A 237 -9.03 10.26 -0.83
N LEU A 238 -8.53 9.25 -1.50
CA LEU A 238 -9.16 7.93 -1.62
C LEU A 238 -8.17 6.84 -1.26
N THR A 239 -8.60 5.89 -0.47
CA THR A 239 -7.82 4.65 -0.26
C THR A 239 -7.91 3.78 -1.50
N LYS A 240 -6.77 3.25 -1.97
CA LYS A 240 -6.66 2.50 -3.23
C LYS A 240 -7.21 3.31 -4.41
N ALA A 241 -6.77 4.56 -4.49
CA ALA A 241 -7.27 5.51 -5.49
C ALA A 241 -6.96 5.07 -6.92
N GLU A 242 -5.89 4.34 -7.16
CA GLU A 242 -5.51 3.76 -8.45
C GLU A 242 -6.54 2.75 -8.99
N ASP A 243 -7.31 2.08 -8.11
CA ASP A 243 -8.40 1.18 -8.50
C ASP A 243 -9.67 1.96 -8.90
N GLN A 244 -9.75 3.23 -8.52
CA GLN A 244 -10.95 4.08 -8.64
C GLN A 244 -10.81 5.20 -9.67
N CYS A 245 -9.59 5.68 -9.92
CA CYS A 245 -9.33 6.86 -10.75
C CYS A 245 -8.17 6.60 -11.72
N LEU A 246 -8.44 6.74 -13.04
CA LEU A 246 -7.45 6.47 -14.09
C LEU A 246 -6.26 7.41 -14.06
N SER A 247 -6.42 8.66 -13.62
CA SER A 247 -5.28 9.58 -13.49
C SER A 247 -4.32 9.13 -12.37
N VAL A 248 -4.84 8.57 -11.26
CA VAL A 248 -3.98 7.99 -10.22
C VAL A 248 -3.29 6.72 -10.73
N ALA A 249 -4.03 5.83 -11.42
CA ALA A 249 -3.46 4.62 -12.03
C ALA A 249 -2.36 4.95 -13.05
N CYS A 250 -2.55 5.96 -13.90
CA CYS A 250 -1.51 6.46 -14.81
C CYS A 250 -0.29 6.96 -14.05
N SER A 251 -0.50 7.74 -12.98
CA SER A 251 0.59 8.28 -12.16
C SER A 251 1.38 7.17 -11.48
N SER A 252 0.70 6.15 -10.97
CA SER A 252 1.31 4.93 -10.41
C SER A 252 2.22 4.24 -11.42
N LEU A 253 1.70 3.96 -12.61
CA LEU A 253 2.46 3.31 -13.69
C LEU A 253 3.67 4.15 -14.14
N ILE A 254 3.49 5.46 -14.32
CA ILE A 254 4.58 6.36 -14.72
C ILE A 254 5.65 6.43 -13.63
N SER A 255 5.25 6.58 -12.35
CA SER A 255 6.19 6.56 -11.21
C SER A 255 6.96 5.25 -11.16
N ARG A 256 6.29 4.10 -11.33
CA ARG A 256 6.94 2.78 -11.35
C ARG A 256 7.91 2.65 -12.51
N TYR A 257 7.51 3.07 -13.71
CA TYR A 257 8.39 3.05 -14.89
C TYR A 257 9.67 3.84 -14.67
N ILE A 258 9.54 5.08 -14.18
CA ILE A 258 10.70 5.96 -13.92
C ILE A 258 11.56 5.37 -12.80
N PHE A 259 10.95 4.84 -11.72
CA PHE A 259 11.66 4.13 -10.67
C PHE A 259 12.50 2.97 -11.22
N LEU A 260 11.93 2.15 -12.12
CA LEU A 260 12.66 1.04 -12.74
C LEU A 260 13.85 1.54 -13.58
N LEU A 261 13.71 2.65 -14.31
CA LEU A 261 14.83 3.24 -15.05
C LEU A 261 15.93 3.75 -14.10
N GLU A 262 15.59 4.32 -12.97
CA GLU A 262 16.56 4.75 -11.95
C GLU A 262 17.25 3.54 -11.30
N MET A 263 16.52 2.46 -10.98
CA MET A 263 17.09 1.21 -10.49
C MET A 263 18.06 0.59 -11.50
N ASP A 264 17.72 0.59 -12.80
CA ASP A 264 18.60 0.12 -13.88
C ASP A 264 19.90 0.98 -13.95
N LYS A 265 19.82 2.31 -13.71
CA LYS A 265 21.00 3.19 -13.65
C LYS A 265 21.88 2.85 -12.45
N ILE A 266 21.29 2.64 -11.26
CA ILE A 266 22.03 2.26 -10.06
C ILE A 266 22.73 0.93 -10.30
N SER A 267 22.02 -0.09 -10.80
CA SER A 267 22.55 -1.41 -11.12
C SER A 267 23.79 -1.33 -12.02
N LYS A 268 23.70 -0.51 -13.10
CA LYS A 268 24.83 -0.27 -13.99
C LYS A 268 26.01 0.42 -13.30
N SER A 269 25.73 1.35 -12.38
CA SER A 269 26.79 2.13 -11.69
C SER A 269 27.63 1.28 -10.72
N VAL A 270 27.07 0.17 -10.21
CA VAL A 270 27.73 -0.74 -9.29
C VAL A 270 28.05 -2.11 -9.91
N ALA A 271 27.66 -2.32 -11.18
CA ALA A 271 27.78 -3.60 -11.90
C ALA A 271 27.20 -4.79 -11.12
N LEU A 272 26.04 -4.56 -10.47
CA LEU A 272 25.27 -5.56 -9.70
C LEU A 272 23.79 -5.36 -9.98
N GLU A 273 23.02 -6.45 -9.97
CA GLU A 273 21.56 -6.34 -9.99
C GLU A 273 21.06 -5.86 -8.63
N ILE A 274 20.38 -4.71 -8.60
CA ILE A 274 19.87 -4.12 -7.37
C ILE A 274 18.45 -4.62 -7.09
N PRO A 275 18.23 -5.36 -5.98
CA PRO A 275 16.93 -5.84 -5.60
C PRO A 275 16.03 -4.71 -5.08
N LYS A 276 14.72 -4.86 -5.29
CA LYS A 276 13.67 -4.00 -4.75
C LYS A 276 13.25 -4.43 -3.35
N GLY A 277 12.57 -3.54 -2.62
CA GLY A 277 12.11 -3.79 -1.26
C GLY A 277 13.19 -3.61 -0.20
N ALA A 278 13.09 -4.35 0.91
CA ALA A 278 13.97 -4.24 2.08
C ALA A 278 14.22 -5.62 2.75
N SER A 279 14.27 -6.69 1.94
CA SER A 279 14.46 -8.07 2.37
C SER A 279 15.93 -8.39 2.68
N ASP A 280 16.21 -9.62 3.16
CA ASP A 280 17.57 -10.10 3.42
C ASP A 280 18.45 -10.16 2.14
N LEU A 281 17.83 -10.32 0.96
CA LEU A 281 18.54 -10.19 -0.32
C LEU A 281 19.11 -8.78 -0.51
N VAL A 282 18.35 -7.75 -0.10
CA VAL A 282 18.79 -6.36 -0.11
C VAL A 282 19.98 -6.16 0.81
N ASP A 283 19.95 -6.77 2.02
CA ASP A 283 21.06 -6.71 2.97
C ASP A 283 22.32 -7.36 2.39
N SER A 284 22.18 -8.51 1.73
CA SER A 284 23.31 -9.23 1.11
C SER A 284 23.96 -8.42 -0.01
N VAL A 285 23.15 -7.87 -0.92
CA VAL A 285 23.65 -7.02 -2.02
C VAL A 285 24.28 -5.73 -1.45
N GLY A 286 23.68 -5.17 -0.39
CA GLY A 286 24.22 -3.99 0.30
C GLY A 286 25.63 -4.25 0.87
N LYS A 287 25.87 -5.39 1.49
CA LYS A 287 27.20 -5.80 1.98
C LYS A 287 28.20 -5.93 0.84
N GLU A 288 27.80 -6.50 -0.29
CA GLU A 288 28.66 -6.60 -1.47
C GLU A 288 29.03 -5.23 -2.03
N ILE A 289 28.06 -4.29 -2.08
CA ILE A 289 28.33 -2.91 -2.51
C ILE A 289 29.32 -2.23 -1.56
N VAL A 290 29.11 -2.35 -0.27
CA VAL A 290 30.01 -1.77 0.74
C VAL A 290 31.43 -2.34 0.63
N ALA A 291 31.57 -3.65 0.43
CA ALA A 291 32.87 -4.31 0.25
C ALA A 291 33.60 -3.81 -1.01
N LYS A 292 32.88 -3.52 -2.09
CA LYS A 292 33.47 -3.07 -3.36
C LYS A 292 33.71 -1.54 -3.45
N PHE A 293 32.81 -0.75 -2.89
CA PHE A 293 32.75 0.71 -3.14
C PHE A 293 32.85 1.54 -1.85
N GLY A 294 32.87 0.89 -0.67
CA GLY A 294 32.85 1.60 0.62
C GLY A 294 31.45 2.09 1.05
N ASN A 295 31.34 2.49 2.33
CA ASN A 295 30.10 2.87 2.97
C ASN A 295 29.44 4.10 2.31
N GLU A 296 30.25 5.06 1.83
CA GLU A 296 29.76 6.31 1.22
C GLU A 296 28.88 6.05 -0.01
N LYS A 297 29.10 4.94 -0.72
CA LYS A 297 28.29 4.58 -1.87
C LYS A 297 26.82 4.38 -1.52
N LEU A 298 26.51 3.87 -0.32
CA LEU A 298 25.13 3.71 0.14
C LEU A 298 24.37 5.03 0.20
N ARG A 299 25.05 6.13 0.53
CA ARG A 299 24.44 7.46 0.60
C ARG A 299 23.82 7.92 -0.72
N ASP A 300 24.42 7.50 -1.83
CA ASP A 300 23.96 7.88 -3.17
C ASP A 300 22.83 7.00 -3.69
N ILE A 301 22.69 5.76 -3.17
CA ILE A 301 21.83 4.75 -3.78
C ILE A 301 20.80 4.12 -2.83
N ALA A 302 20.88 4.41 -1.52
CA ALA A 302 20.03 3.80 -0.49
C ALA A 302 19.45 4.85 0.46
N LYS A 303 18.33 4.51 1.13
CA LYS A 303 17.69 5.31 2.19
C LYS A 303 18.23 4.89 3.54
N LEU A 304 19.16 5.67 4.10
CA LEU A 304 19.97 5.28 5.25
C LEU A 304 19.20 5.12 6.57
N ASN A 305 17.98 5.62 6.68
CA ASN A 305 17.12 5.45 7.85
C ASN A 305 16.47 4.06 7.97
N PHE A 306 16.57 3.22 6.94
CA PHE A 306 16.07 1.84 6.97
C PHE A 306 16.95 0.97 7.86
N LYS A 307 16.35 0.00 8.55
CA LYS A 307 17.06 -1.00 9.38
C LYS A 307 18.11 -1.80 8.61
N ASN A 308 17.96 -1.90 7.28
CA ASN A 308 18.93 -2.52 6.40
C ASN A 308 20.33 -1.90 6.54
N THR A 309 20.41 -0.57 6.71
CA THR A 309 21.70 0.12 6.90
C THR A 309 22.48 -0.46 8.08
N GLU A 310 21.84 -0.66 9.23
CA GLU A 310 22.50 -1.23 10.41
C GLU A 310 22.97 -2.68 10.19
N LYS A 311 22.19 -3.48 9.43
CA LYS A 311 22.52 -4.87 9.11
C LYS A 311 23.68 -4.99 8.10
N ILE A 312 23.74 -4.03 7.18
CA ILE A 312 24.77 -3.98 6.12
C ILE A 312 26.11 -3.51 6.68
N LEU A 313 26.10 -2.57 7.62
CA LEU A 313 27.31 -1.96 8.17
C LEU A 313 27.89 -2.70 9.39
N LYS A 314 27.18 -3.71 9.92
CA LYS A 314 27.68 -4.65 10.92
C LYS A 314 28.51 -5.75 10.27
#